data_b8e431b640fde7ce1962370b5e28f961
#
_entry.id   b8e431b640fde7ce1962370b5e28f961
#
_cell.length_a   1.000
_cell.length_b   1.000
_cell.length_c   1.000
_cell.angle_alpha   90.00
_cell.angle_beta   90.00
_cell.angle_gamma   90.00
#
_symmetry.space_group_name_H-M   'P 1'
#
loop_
_entity.id
_entity.type
_entity.pdbx_description
1 polymer ?
#
loop_
_entity_poly.entity_id
_entity_poly.type
_entity_poly.pdbx_seq_one_letter_code
_entity_poly.pdbx_strand_id
1 'polypeptide(L)'
;MPTAGDPAPRVSLHLLGGFRLLHDDVPVVVPRGLQRVIALIGLRPGATRSHLAGLLWPETPEDRALSSLRTALWRLRQDPCCPLRTDGDTVRLDPTVHLDVDELVATAARVRDGEAPRGATGAGRHDLLPGWYDDWVLLERERLRQLRLHMLEELAGNHLAADRHGEALEAALEAMAAEPLRETPHRLVVRIHLAEGNAFEAVHAFYVYRDLLLRELRLEPSPAMCALLDETLAPIRRATRPAPQRRADRSNGRPAGSTPRGPTAPTTPHPR
;
A
#
# COMPACT_ATOMS: atom_id res chain seq x y z
N MET A 1 42.30 19.85 -22.80
CA MET A 1 41.09 20.64 -23.07
C MET A 1 39.95 19.65 -23.26
N PRO A 2 38.91 19.60 -22.38
CA PRO A 2 37.78 18.74 -22.62
C PRO A 2 37.02 19.25 -23.85
N THR A 3 36.73 18.37 -24.78
CA THR A 3 35.93 18.61 -25.97
C THR A 3 34.50 18.96 -25.58
N ALA A 4 33.98 20.06 -26.10
CA ALA A 4 32.58 20.47 -25.93
C ALA A 4 31.66 19.40 -26.55
N GLY A 5 31.04 18.56 -25.72
CA GLY A 5 30.11 17.55 -26.19
C GLY A 5 29.98 16.30 -25.30
N ASP A 6 30.83 16.12 -24.31
CA ASP A 6 30.65 15.00 -23.37
C ASP A 6 29.54 15.32 -22.39
N PRO A 7 28.48 14.46 -22.27
CA PRO A 7 27.45 14.66 -21.28
C PRO A 7 28.10 14.70 -19.89
N ALA A 8 27.67 15.62 -19.04
CA ALA A 8 28.17 15.70 -17.67
C ALA A 8 28.11 14.33 -17.00
N PRO A 9 29.15 13.91 -16.24
CA PRO A 9 29.21 12.60 -15.62
C PRO A 9 27.96 12.35 -14.79
N ARG A 10 27.32 11.22 -15.03
CA ARG A 10 26.07 10.84 -14.35
C ARG A 10 26.40 10.15 -13.04
N VAL A 11 26.12 10.81 -11.92
CA VAL A 11 26.23 10.19 -10.61
C VAL A 11 24.83 9.80 -10.15
N SER A 12 24.62 8.53 -9.76
CA SER A 12 23.38 8.06 -9.18
C SER A 12 23.62 7.38 -7.84
N LEU A 13 22.77 7.71 -6.87
CA LEU A 13 22.74 7.12 -5.54
C LEU A 13 21.46 6.31 -5.38
N HIS A 14 21.61 5.01 -5.17
CA HIS A 14 20.50 4.12 -4.89
C HIS A 14 20.53 3.72 -3.42
N LEU A 15 19.43 3.93 -2.74
CA LEU A 15 19.23 3.57 -1.33
C LEU A 15 18.11 2.53 -1.17
N LEU A 16 17.22 2.41 -2.16
CA LEU A 16 16.18 1.39 -2.20
C LEU A 16 16.78 0.05 -2.65
N GLY A 17 16.63 -0.98 -1.79
CA GLY A 17 17.25 -2.30 -1.99
C GLY A 17 18.72 -2.40 -1.58
N GLY A 18 19.31 -1.32 -1.04
CA GLY A 18 20.68 -1.27 -0.53
C GLY A 18 21.47 -0.08 -1.05
N PHE A 19 22.58 0.22 -0.41
CA PHE A 19 23.44 1.34 -0.82
C PHE A 19 24.24 0.99 -2.08
N ARG A 20 24.06 1.78 -3.13
CA ARG A 20 24.87 1.73 -4.37
C ARG A 20 25.11 3.16 -4.85
N LEU A 21 26.37 3.50 -5.04
CA LEU A 21 26.78 4.74 -5.70
C LEU A 21 27.34 4.36 -7.07
N LEU A 22 26.82 4.94 -8.14
CA LEU A 22 27.26 4.70 -9.50
C LEU A 22 27.79 6.01 -10.09
N HIS A 23 28.84 5.90 -10.90
CA HIS A 23 29.35 6.96 -11.74
C HIS A 23 29.41 6.46 -13.19
N ASP A 24 28.61 7.05 -14.07
CA ASP A 24 28.41 6.55 -15.45
C ASP A 24 28.04 5.06 -15.49
N ASP A 25 27.09 4.65 -14.64
CA ASP A 25 26.60 3.28 -14.46
C ASP A 25 27.68 2.29 -13.91
N VAL A 26 28.86 2.75 -13.55
CA VAL A 26 29.92 1.94 -12.94
C VAL A 26 29.86 2.07 -11.42
N PRO A 27 29.80 0.95 -10.67
CA PRO A 27 29.77 0.99 -9.20
C PRO A 27 31.04 1.61 -8.59
N VAL A 28 30.84 2.60 -7.70
CA VAL A 28 31.91 3.20 -6.91
C VAL A 28 31.97 2.49 -5.56
N VAL A 29 33.14 1.98 -5.21
CA VAL A 29 33.36 1.32 -3.91
C VAL A 29 33.52 2.37 -2.81
N VAL A 30 32.53 2.43 -1.92
CA VAL A 30 32.51 3.35 -0.78
C VAL A 30 32.64 2.56 0.53
N PRO A 31 33.59 2.89 1.42
CA PRO A 31 33.68 2.26 2.74
C PRO A 31 32.39 2.44 3.57
N ARG A 32 31.96 1.40 4.31
CA ARG A 32 30.65 1.39 5.01
C ARG A 32 30.41 2.61 5.91
N GLY A 33 31.44 3.09 6.63
CA GLY A 33 31.32 4.29 7.45
C GLY A 33 31.01 5.55 6.64
N LEU A 34 31.51 5.65 5.41
CA LEU A 34 31.22 6.78 4.50
C LEU A 34 29.87 6.60 3.79
N GLN A 35 29.43 5.34 3.53
CA GLN A 35 28.09 5.07 3.02
C GLN A 35 27.02 5.65 3.94
N ARG A 36 27.16 5.49 5.29
CA ARG A 36 26.22 6.05 6.27
C ARG A 36 26.12 7.58 6.17
N VAL A 37 27.23 8.25 5.97
CA VAL A 37 27.29 9.72 5.83
C VAL A 37 26.58 10.15 4.54
N ILE A 38 26.88 9.53 3.41
CA ILE A 38 26.25 9.85 2.11
C ILE A 38 24.75 9.59 2.17
N ALA A 39 24.34 8.43 2.67
CA ALA A 39 22.92 8.05 2.76
C ALA A 39 22.12 9.02 3.63
N LEU A 40 22.65 9.38 4.81
CA LEU A 40 21.96 10.32 5.70
C LEU A 40 21.83 11.71 5.05
N ILE A 41 22.89 12.19 4.38
CA ILE A 41 22.86 13.49 3.68
C ILE A 41 21.84 13.46 2.55
N GLY A 42 21.75 12.36 1.79
CA GLY A 42 20.74 12.19 0.76
C GLY A 42 19.30 12.22 1.30
N LEU A 43 19.09 11.60 2.45
CA LEU A 43 17.75 11.52 3.07
C LEU A 43 17.37 12.76 3.91
N ARG A 44 18.32 13.65 4.20
CA ARG A 44 18.12 14.88 4.99
C ARG A 44 18.71 16.09 4.28
N PRO A 45 18.15 16.50 3.13
CA PRO A 45 18.66 17.65 2.38
C PRO A 45 18.62 18.91 3.23
N GLY A 46 19.72 19.65 3.27
CA GLY A 46 19.83 20.90 4.03
C GLY A 46 20.05 20.76 5.54
N ALA A 47 20.31 19.54 6.05
CA ALA A 47 20.64 19.35 7.46
C ALA A 47 21.97 20.02 7.82
N THR A 48 22.04 20.60 9.03
CA THR A 48 23.27 21.16 9.57
C THR A 48 24.26 20.07 10.00
N ARG A 49 25.55 20.42 10.08
CA ARG A 49 26.58 19.47 10.52
C ARG A 49 26.34 18.93 11.92
N SER A 50 25.90 19.76 12.87
CA SER A 50 25.57 19.30 14.21
C SER A 50 24.44 18.28 14.20
N HIS A 51 23.37 18.53 13.42
CA HIS A 51 22.27 17.59 13.30
C HIS A 51 22.71 16.25 12.68
N LEU A 52 23.49 16.30 11.58
CA LEU A 52 24.04 15.10 10.94
C LEU A 52 24.97 14.33 11.90
N ALA A 53 25.82 15.03 12.62
CA ALA A 53 26.74 14.41 13.58
C ALA A 53 25.98 13.71 14.72
N GLY A 54 24.93 14.32 15.27
CA GLY A 54 24.08 13.75 16.30
C GLY A 54 23.35 12.48 15.85
N LEU A 55 22.86 12.44 14.60
CA LEU A 55 22.20 11.25 14.04
C LEU A 55 23.17 10.11 13.73
N LEU A 56 24.40 10.42 13.29
CA LEU A 56 25.39 9.41 12.93
C LEU A 56 26.09 8.80 14.17
N TRP A 57 26.28 9.58 15.22
CA TRP A 57 26.99 9.18 16.44
C TRP A 57 26.24 9.62 17.71
N PRO A 58 25.03 9.08 17.98
CA PRO A 58 24.16 9.54 19.07
C PRO A 58 24.78 9.37 20.46
N GLU A 59 25.63 8.35 20.64
CA GLU A 59 26.29 8.05 21.92
C GLU A 59 27.63 8.79 22.11
N THR A 60 27.99 9.68 21.15
CA THR A 60 29.27 10.36 21.14
C THR A 60 29.11 11.85 21.52
N PRO A 61 29.93 12.42 22.41
CA PRO A 61 29.92 13.85 22.67
C PRO A 61 30.01 14.69 21.38
N GLU A 62 29.26 15.78 21.32
CA GLU A 62 29.07 16.60 20.10
C GLU A 62 30.38 16.98 19.42
N ASP A 63 31.38 17.44 20.18
CA ASP A 63 32.68 17.85 19.61
C ASP A 63 33.40 16.69 18.88
N ARG A 64 33.29 15.48 19.42
CA ARG A 64 33.90 14.27 18.83
C ARG A 64 33.08 13.83 17.60
N ALA A 65 31.77 13.87 17.69
CA ALA A 65 30.88 13.55 16.59
C ALA A 65 31.11 14.51 15.40
N LEU A 66 31.21 15.80 15.66
CA LEU A 66 31.56 16.82 14.65
C LEU A 66 32.96 16.61 14.06
N SER A 67 33.94 16.20 14.87
CA SER A 67 35.28 15.87 14.37
C SER A 67 35.25 14.64 13.46
N SER A 68 34.47 13.61 13.82
CA SER A 68 34.28 12.42 13.00
C SER A 68 33.60 12.75 11.67
N LEU A 69 32.54 13.58 11.69
CA LEU A 69 31.87 14.05 10.48
C LEU A 69 32.83 14.86 9.57
N ARG A 70 33.63 15.76 10.17
CA ARG A 70 34.62 16.54 9.43
C ARG A 70 35.63 15.66 8.71
N THR A 71 36.12 14.63 9.39
CA THR A 71 37.04 13.64 8.82
C THR A 71 36.39 12.85 7.69
N ALA A 72 35.13 12.41 7.87
CA ALA A 72 34.38 11.68 6.84
C ALA A 72 34.14 12.54 5.59
N LEU A 73 33.70 13.80 5.76
CA LEU A 73 33.51 14.74 4.67
C LEU A 73 34.82 15.08 3.93
N TRP A 74 35.93 15.20 4.68
CA TRP A 74 37.24 15.41 4.07
C TRP A 74 37.63 14.22 3.19
N ARG A 75 37.47 12.97 3.68
CA ARG A 75 37.76 11.76 2.91
C ARG A 75 36.92 11.68 1.65
N LEU A 76 35.61 11.95 1.74
CA LEU A 76 34.71 11.97 0.57
C LEU A 76 35.12 12.97 -0.48
N ARG A 77 35.62 14.14 -0.09
CA ARG A 77 36.07 15.17 -1.02
C ARG A 77 37.37 14.84 -1.76
N GLN A 78 38.15 13.87 -1.28
CA GLN A 78 39.32 13.37 -2.01
C GLN A 78 38.95 12.49 -3.21
N ASP A 79 37.70 11.98 -3.22
CA ASP A 79 37.20 11.16 -4.31
C ASP A 79 36.66 12.07 -5.43
N PRO A 80 37.13 11.91 -6.68
CA PRO A 80 36.61 12.66 -7.82
C PRO A 80 35.11 12.48 -8.05
N CYS A 81 34.58 11.35 -7.62
CA CYS A 81 33.15 11.00 -7.69
C CYS A 81 32.35 11.44 -6.47
N CYS A 82 32.87 12.39 -5.66
CA CYS A 82 32.19 12.86 -4.44
C CYS A 82 30.80 13.42 -4.76
N PRO A 83 29.72 12.80 -4.26
CA PRO A 83 28.37 13.23 -4.58
C PRO A 83 27.89 14.41 -3.73
N LEU A 84 28.77 15.06 -2.96
CA LEU A 84 28.40 16.02 -1.93
C LEU A 84 28.85 17.45 -2.25
N ARG A 85 27.96 18.41 -1.93
CA ARG A 85 28.28 19.84 -1.84
C ARG A 85 28.08 20.37 -0.43
N THR A 86 28.85 21.37 -0.08
CA THR A 86 28.72 22.08 1.18
C THR A 86 28.40 23.53 0.92
N ASP A 87 27.45 24.07 1.68
CA ASP A 87 27.04 25.45 1.64
C ASP A 87 26.97 25.97 3.09
N GLY A 88 28.02 26.73 3.49
CA GLY A 88 28.17 27.16 4.88
C GLY A 88 28.22 25.98 5.86
N ASP A 89 27.27 25.94 6.78
CA ASP A 89 27.14 24.86 7.79
C ASP A 89 26.32 23.66 7.29
N THR A 90 25.66 23.75 6.15
CA THR A 90 24.86 22.66 5.59
C THR A 90 25.66 21.79 4.62
N VAL A 91 25.25 20.52 4.56
CA VAL A 91 25.78 19.54 3.58
C VAL A 91 24.61 18.95 2.82
N ARG A 92 24.75 18.84 1.51
CA ARG A 92 23.72 18.26 0.64
C ARG A 92 24.33 17.40 -0.46
N LEU A 93 23.53 16.59 -1.13
CA LEU A 93 23.95 15.99 -2.41
C LEU A 93 24.17 17.09 -3.44
N ASP A 94 25.08 16.84 -4.38
CA ASP A 94 25.19 17.64 -5.57
C ASP A 94 23.86 17.57 -6.34
N PRO A 95 23.29 18.69 -6.82
CA PRO A 95 22.02 18.69 -7.58
C PRO A 95 22.04 17.82 -8.85
N THR A 96 23.20 17.44 -9.34
CA THR A 96 23.36 16.55 -10.50
C THR A 96 23.26 15.06 -10.12
N VAL A 97 23.30 14.72 -8.83
CA VAL A 97 23.15 13.35 -8.34
C VAL A 97 21.71 12.93 -8.42
N HIS A 98 21.43 11.85 -9.15
CA HIS A 98 20.12 11.22 -9.16
C HIS A 98 19.96 10.33 -7.92
N LEU A 99 18.92 10.57 -7.12
CA LEU A 99 18.57 9.78 -5.94
C LEU A 99 17.24 9.04 -6.18
N ASP A 100 17.25 7.70 -6.05
CA ASP A 100 16.06 6.86 -6.27
C ASP A 100 14.91 7.17 -5.28
N VAL A 101 15.21 7.62 -4.08
CA VAL A 101 14.21 8.09 -3.11
C VAL A 101 13.49 9.35 -3.59
N ASP A 102 14.20 10.29 -4.20
CA ASP A 102 13.59 11.50 -4.75
C ASP A 102 12.67 11.17 -5.93
N GLU A 103 13.02 10.18 -6.73
CA GLU A 103 12.16 9.66 -7.81
C GLU A 103 10.86 9.05 -7.26
N LEU A 104 10.94 8.26 -6.19
CA LEU A 104 9.75 7.73 -5.51
C LEU A 104 8.85 8.87 -5.00
N VAL A 105 9.44 9.87 -4.33
CA VAL A 105 8.69 11.01 -3.79
C VAL A 105 8.04 11.83 -4.92
N ALA A 106 8.77 12.08 -6.02
CA ALA A 106 8.23 12.78 -7.18
C ALA A 106 7.11 11.98 -7.86
N THR A 107 7.27 10.66 -7.99
CA THR A 107 6.23 9.78 -8.54
C THR A 107 4.96 9.81 -7.67
N ALA A 108 5.10 9.73 -6.35
CA ALA A 108 3.97 9.81 -5.43
C ALA A 108 3.25 11.17 -5.52
N ALA A 109 3.98 12.26 -5.69
CA ALA A 109 3.39 13.58 -5.90
C ALA A 109 2.56 13.65 -7.19
N ARG A 110 3.09 13.14 -8.30
CA ARG A 110 2.38 13.10 -9.59
C ARG A 110 1.12 12.24 -9.54
N VAL A 111 1.18 11.09 -8.86
CA VAL A 111 0.00 10.22 -8.68
C VAL A 111 -1.08 10.94 -7.88
N ARG A 112 -0.71 11.64 -6.81
CA ARG A 112 -1.63 12.46 -6.00
C ARG A 112 -2.28 13.58 -6.82
N ASP A 113 -1.55 14.15 -7.79
CA ASP A 113 -2.06 15.17 -8.71
C ASP A 113 -2.93 14.56 -9.85
N GLY A 114 -3.26 13.28 -9.76
CA GLY A 114 -4.15 12.57 -10.68
C GLY A 114 -3.44 11.94 -11.89
N GLU A 115 -2.10 12.00 -11.96
CA GLU A 115 -1.37 11.34 -13.02
C GLU A 115 -1.27 9.82 -12.79
N ALA A 116 -1.00 9.08 -13.85
CA ALA A 116 -0.69 7.65 -13.81
C ALA A 116 0.65 7.39 -14.54
N PRO A 117 1.80 7.73 -13.91
CA PRO A 117 3.10 7.56 -14.53
C PRO A 117 3.39 6.09 -14.84
N ARG A 118 4.02 5.83 -16.00
CA ARG A 118 4.47 4.47 -16.33
C ARG A 118 5.47 3.98 -15.28
N GLY A 119 5.30 2.72 -14.85
CA GLY A 119 6.18 2.10 -13.85
C GLY A 119 5.93 2.55 -12.41
N ALA A 120 4.88 3.35 -12.13
CA ALA A 120 4.56 3.82 -10.78
C ALA A 120 4.32 2.66 -9.80
N THR A 121 3.72 1.55 -10.24
CA THR A 121 3.55 0.32 -9.43
C THR A 121 4.88 -0.23 -8.94
N GLY A 122 5.92 -0.22 -9.78
CA GLY A 122 7.25 -0.69 -9.41
C GLY A 122 8.07 0.27 -8.54
N ALA A 123 7.68 1.55 -8.46
CA ALA A 123 8.43 2.54 -7.71
C ALA A 123 8.46 2.22 -6.21
N GLY A 124 9.65 2.24 -5.60
CA GLY A 124 9.82 1.97 -4.16
C GLY A 124 9.50 0.55 -3.73
N ARG A 125 9.52 -0.45 -4.63
CA ARG A 125 9.27 -1.87 -4.31
C ARG A 125 10.25 -2.44 -3.28
N HIS A 126 11.46 -1.91 -3.24
CA HIS A 126 12.50 -2.36 -2.32
C HIS A 126 12.56 -1.48 -1.08
N ASP A 127 12.82 -2.11 0.06
CA ASP A 127 13.01 -1.41 1.32
C ASP A 127 14.21 -0.47 1.28
N LEU A 128 14.12 0.62 2.01
CA LEU A 128 15.24 1.53 2.24
C LEU A 128 16.35 0.80 3.03
N LEU A 129 17.55 0.73 2.46
CA LEU A 129 18.78 0.25 3.11
C LEU A 129 18.55 -1.02 3.95
N PRO A 130 18.14 -2.15 3.35
CA PRO A 130 17.91 -3.40 4.07
C PRO A 130 19.18 -3.82 4.83
N GLY A 131 18.98 -4.31 6.07
CA GLY A 131 20.09 -4.70 6.95
C GLY A 131 20.80 -3.54 7.67
N TRP A 132 20.29 -2.30 7.55
CA TRP A 132 20.74 -1.17 8.36
C TRP A 132 19.72 -0.92 9.50
N TYR A 133 20.22 -0.75 10.72
CA TYR A 133 19.41 -0.66 11.95
C TYR A 133 19.62 0.66 12.71
N ASP A 134 20.20 1.65 12.06
CA ASP A 134 20.27 3.01 12.59
C ASP A 134 18.86 3.58 12.78
N ASP A 135 18.55 4.25 13.89
CA ASP A 135 17.23 4.76 14.20
C ASP A 135 16.67 5.67 13.09
N TRP A 136 17.53 6.53 12.52
CA TRP A 136 17.15 7.41 11.42
C TRP A 136 16.80 6.63 10.15
N VAL A 137 17.39 5.43 9.92
CA VAL A 137 17.03 4.56 8.79
C VAL A 137 15.68 3.92 9.03
N LEU A 138 15.42 3.43 10.25
CA LEU A 138 14.15 2.79 10.58
C LEU A 138 12.97 3.74 10.44
N LEU A 139 13.11 4.98 10.92
CA LEU A 139 12.10 6.03 10.78
C LEU A 139 11.85 6.38 9.32
N GLU A 140 12.91 6.53 8.54
CA GLU A 140 12.78 6.90 7.13
C GLU A 140 12.23 5.74 6.28
N ARG A 141 12.60 4.50 6.59
CA ARG A 141 12.05 3.30 5.96
C ARG A 141 10.53 3.24 6.15
N GLU A 142 10.06 3.45 7.37
CA GLU A 142 8.63 3.47 7.65
C GLU A 142 7.92 4.62 6.92
N ARG A 143 8.50 5.82 6.89
CA ARG A 143 7.95 6.95 6.14
C ARG A 143 7.79 6.63 4.66
N LEU A 144 8.82 6.06 4.03
CA LEU A 144 8.79 5.70 2.61
C LEU A 144 7.84 4.54 2.32
N ARG A 145 7.74 3.56 3.24
CA ARG A 145 6.76 2.47 3.15
C ARG A 145 5.33 3.03 3.12
N GLN A 146 5.00 3.94 4.04
CA GLN A 146 3.68 4.58 4.08
C GLN A 146 3.43 5.43 2.82
N LEU A 147 4.43 6.19 2.37
CA LEU A 147 4.33 6.96 1.13
C LEU A 147 4.00 6.06 -0.06
N ARG A 148 4.68 4.93 -0.20
CA ARG A 148 4.45 3.96 -1.27
C ARG A 148 3.05 3.36 -1.20
N LEU A 149 2.59 2.97 -0.01
CA LEU A 149 1.23 2.42 0.17
C LEU A 149 0.16 3.41 -0.28
N HIS A 150 0.23 4.67 0.19
CA HIS A 150 -0.71 5.70 -0.23
C HIS A 150 -0.65 5.96 -1.74
N MET A 151 0.56 6.02 -2.31
CA MET A 151 0.74 6.18 -3.76
C MET A 151 0.05 5.06 -4.55
N LEU A 152 0.19 3.80 -4.13
CA LEU A 152 -0.44 2.66 -4.81
C LEU A 152 -1.97 2.69 -4.67
N GLU A 153 -2.49 3.08 -3.51
CA GLU A 153 -3.94 3.25 -3.28
C GLU A 153 -4.54 4.36 -4.15
N GLU A 154 -3.86 5.51 -4.23
CA GLU A 154 -4.27 6.62 -5.10
C GLU A 154 -4.17 6.24 -6.58
N LEU A 155 -3.10 5.56 -6.99
CA LEU A 155 -2.92 5.07 -8.35
C LEU A 155 -4.03 4.10 -8.75
N ALA A 156 -4.39 3.15 -7.89
CA ALA A 156 -5.51 2.23 -8.11
C ALA A 156 -6.84 3.00 -8.24
N GLY A 157 -7.06 4.00 -7.40
CA GLY A 157 -8.23 4.88 -7.47
C GLY A 157 -8.30 5.68 -8.77
N ASN A 158 -7.17 6.27 -9.21
CA ASN A 158 -7.07 7.03 -10.46
C ASN A 158 -7.33 6.14 -11.70
N HIS A 159 -6.76 4.93 -11.71
CA HIS A 159 -7.03 3.96 -12.78
C HIS A 159 -8.49 3.52 -12.79
N LEU A 160 -9.09 3.22 -11.63
CA LEU A 160 -10.49 2.85 -11.53
C LEU A 160 -11.42 3.97 -12.02
N ALA A 161 -11.15 5.21 -11.66
CA ALA A 161 -11.91 6.37 -12.12
C ALA A 161 -11.80 6.61 -13.63
N ALA A 162 -10.74 6.08 -14.26
CA ALA A 162 -10.51 6.14 -15.71
C ALA A 162 -10.92 4.86 -16.45
N ASP A 163 -11.72 3.96 -15.82
CA ASP A 163 -12.15 2.65 -16.34
C ASP A 163 -11.01 1.72 -16.77
N ARG A 164 -9.80 1.94 -16.24
CA ARG A 164 -8.62 1.10 -16.46
C ARG A 164 -8.53 0.03 -15.37
N HIS A 165 -9.46 -0.92 -15.41
CA HIS A 165 -9.63 -1.90 -14.33
C HIS A 165 -8.42 -2.81 -14.12
N GLY A 166 -7.74 -3.23 -15.20
CA GLY A 166 -6.54 -4.07 -15.10
C GLY A 166 -5.39 -3.40 -14.35
N GLU A 167 -5.07 -2.14 -14.72
CA GLU A 167 -4.03 -1.36 -14.04
C GLU A 167 -4.43 -0.98 -12.61
N ALA A 168 -5.73 -0.73 -12.37
CA ALA A 168 -6.25 -0.50 -11.03
C ALA A 168 -6.04 -1.72 -10.13
N LEU A 169 -6.34 -2.91 -10.65
CA LEU A 169 -6.18 -4.17 -9.93
C LEU A 169 -4.70 -4.45 -9.64
N GLU A 170 -3.81 -4.23 -10.61
CA GLU A 170 -2.36 -4.40 -10.41
C GLU A 170 -1.85 -3.51 -9.26
N ALA A 171 -2.20 -2.23 -9.24
CA ALA A 171 -1.78 -1.32 -8.18
C ALA A 171 -2.37 -1.71 -6.81
N ALA A 172 -3.63 -2.13 -6.75
CA ALA A 172 -4.27 -2.58 -5.52
C ALA A 172 -3.63 -3.86 -4.96
N LEU A 173 -3.32 -4.83 -5.83
CA LEU A 173 -2.65 -6.08 -5.44
C LEU A 173 -1.21 -5.84 -4.95
N GLU A 174 -0.48 -4.91 -5.54
CA GLU A 174 0.85 -4.49 -5.05
C GLU A 174 0.75 -3.89 -3.63
N ALA A 175 -0.27 -3.05 -3.37
CA ALA A 175 -0.49 -2.50 -2.04
C ALA A 175 -0.87 -3.59 -1.02
N MET A 176 -1.71 -4.58 -1.41
CA MET A 176 -2.04 -5.74 -0.58
C MET A 176 -0.82 -6.59 -0.25
N ALA A 177 0.06 -6.81 -1.24
CA ALA A 177 1.29 -7.58 -1.02
C ALA A 177 2.25 -6.87 -0.06
N ALA A 178 2.32 -5.53 -0.10
CA ALA A 178 3.15 -4.73 0.79
C ALA A 178 2.60 -4.67 2.23
N GLU A 179 1.26 -4.66 2.40
CA GLU A 179 0.61 -4.61 3.72
C GLU A 179 -0.71 -5.41 3.71
N PRO A 180 -0.65 -6.72 3.95
CA PRO A 180 -1.80 -7.61 3.80
C PRO A 180 -2.99 -7.32 4.72
N LEU A 181 -2.76 -6.71 5.90
CA LEU A 181 -3.82 -6.41 6.86
C LEU A 181 -4.48 -5.04 6.64
N ARG A 182 -3.96 -4.23 5.73
CA ARG A 182 -4.48 -2.90 5.43
C ARG A 182 -5.77 -2.99 4.60
N GLU A 183 -6.88 -2.44 5.12
CA GLU A 183 -8.20 -2.59 4.51
C GLU A 183 -8.37 -1.87 3.17
N THR A 184 -7.78 -0.68 3.01
CA THR A 184 -7.99 0.16 1.82
C THR A 184 -7.70 -0.55 0.50
N PRO A 185 -6.57 -1.28 0.33
CA PRO A 185 -6.31 -2.04 -0.89
C PRO A 185 -7.34 -3.14 -1.15
N HIS A 186 -7.77 -3.88 -0.13
CA HIS A 186 -8.81 -4.90 -0.26
C HIS A 186 -10.15 -4.31 -0.69
N ARG A 187 -10.51 -3.14 -0.14
CA ARG A 187 -11.71 -2.42 -0.53
C ARG A 187 -11.65 -1.93 -1.98
N LEU A 188 -10.46 -1.52 -2.45
CA LEU A 188 -10.24 -1.18 -3.85
C LEU A 188 -10.44 -2.39 -4.76
N VAL A 189 -9.88 -3.56 -4.43
CA VAL A 189 -10.07 -4.81 -5.21
C VAL A 189 -11.56 -5.15 -5.32
N VAL A 190 -12.32 -5.09 -4.22
CA VAL A 190 -13.77 -5.32 -4.26
C VAL A 190 -14.45 -4.32 -5.21
N ARG A 191 -14.14 -3.03 -5.11
CA ARG A 191 -14.71 -1.99 -5.97
C ARG A 191 -14.37 -2.18 -7.45
N ILE A 192 -13.16 -2.59 -7.76
CA ILE A 192 -12.71 -2.86 -9.13
C ILE A 192 -13.51 -4.02 -9.73
N HIS A 193 -13.64 -5.15 -9.02
CA HIS A 193 -14.44 -6.28 -9.49
C HIS A 193 -15.92 -5.91 -9.67
N LEU A 194 -16.48 -5.03 -8.82
CA LEU A 194 -17.83 -4.52 -8.99
C LEU A 194 -17.97 -3.66 -10.25
N ALA A 195 -16.99 -2.81 -10.51
CA ALA A 195 -16.98 -1.96 -11.71
C ALA A 195 -16.89 -2.80 -13.01
N GLU A 196 -16.16 -3.92 -12.97
CA GLU A 196 -16.11 -4.91 -14.06
C GLU A 196 -17.40 -5.73 -14.21
N GLY A 197 -18.33 -5.66 -13.26
CA GLY A 197 -19.51 -6.53 -13.21
C GLY A 197 -19.23 -7.94 -12.65
N ASN A 198 -18.06 -8.19 -12.11
CA ASN A 198 -17.58 -9.47 -11.57
C ASN A 198 -18.03 -9.65 -10.10
N ALA A 199 -19.34 -9.71 -9.86
CA ALA A 199 -19.90 -9.78 -8.50
C ALA A 199 -19.39 -10.97 -7.69
N PHE A 200 -19.12 -12.11 -8.30
CA PHE A 200 -18.55 -13.29 -7.63
C PHE A 200 -17.15 -12.99 -7.09
N GLU A 201 -16.27 -12.42 -7.89
CA GLU A 201 -14.91 -12.07 -7.47
C GLU A 201 -14.89 -11.01 -6.39
N ALA A 202 -15.81 -10.03 -6.45
CA ALA A 202 -15.96 -9.03 -5.40
C ALA A 202 -16.33 -9.66 -4.04
N VAL A 203 -17.31 -10.57 -4.06
CA VAL A 203 -17.73 -11.33 -2.86
C VAL A 203 -16.60 -12.22 -2.35
N HIS A 204 -15.90 -12.90 -3.24
CA HIS A 204 -14.77 -13.76 -2.89
C HIS A 204 -13.65 -12.95 -2.23
N ALA A 205 -13.25 -11.81 -2.82
CA ALA A 205 -12.22 -10.92 -2.27
C ALA A 205 -12.59 -10.42 -0.87
N PHE A 206 -13.86 -10.07 -0.64
CA PHE A 206 -14.34 -9.67 0.68
C PHE A 206 -14.15 -10.79 1.72
N TYR A 207 -14.58 -12.01 1.42
CA TYR A 207 -14.47 -13.12 2.38
C TYR A 207 -13.03 -13.53 2.65
N VAL A 208 -12.15 -13.49 1.64
CA VAL A 208 -10.71 -13.73 1.82
C VAL A 208 -10.12 -12.73 2.81
N TYR A 209 -10.44 -11.45 2.68
CA TYR A 209 -9.98 -10.43 3.61
C TYR A 209 -10.57 -10.58 5.02
N ARG A 210 -11.88 -10.84 5.13
CA ARG A 210 -12.53 -11.07 6.42
C ARG A 210 -11.87 -12.24 7.17
N ASP A 211 -11.64 -13.35 6.49
CA ASP A 211 -11.04 -14.54 7.10
C ASP A 211 -9.58 -14.29 7.49
N LEU A 212 -8.85 -13.45 6.75
CA LEU A 212 -7.53 -12.98 7.12
C LEU A 212 -7.57 -12.15 8.42
N LEU A 213 -8.45 -11.15 8.51
CA LEU A 213 -8.60 -10.33 9.72
C LEU A 213 -9.00 -11.14 10.95
N LEU A 214 -9.95 -12.06 10.80
CA LEU A 214 -10.38 -12.93 11.90
C LEU A 214 -9.25 -13.83 12.40
N ARG A 215 -8.43 -14.35 11.49
CA ARG A 215 -7.33 -15.24 11.83
C ARG A 215 -6.19 -14.49 12.54
N GLU A 216 -5.77 -13.33 12.00
CA GLU A 216 -4.58 -12.61 12.47
C GLU A 216 -4.89 -11.67 13.65
N LEU A 217 -6.05 -10.99 13.64
CA LEU A 217 -6.36 -9.92 14.59
C LEU A 217 -7.61 -10.17 15.42
N ARG A 218 -8.42 -11.19 15.12
CA ARG A 218 -9.74 -11.42 15.72
C ARG A 218 -10.70 -10.24 15.54
N LEU A 219 -10.60 -9.56 14.41
CA LEU A 219 -11.43 -8.41 14.04
C LEU A 219 -12.32 -8.73 12.85
N GLU A 220 -13.43 -8.02 12.74
CA GLU A 220 -14.29 -7.99 11.55
C GLU A 220 -13.89 -6.80 10.65
N PRO A 221 -14.16 -6.88 9.33
CA PRO A 221 -14.00 -5.74 8.43
C PRO A 221 -14.80 -4.51 8.88
N SER A 222 -14.35 -3.32 8.47
CA SER A 222 -15.03 -2.06 8.81
C SER A 222 -16.47 -2.01 8.27
N PRO A 223 -17.35 -1.18 8.87
CA PRO A 223 -18.69 -0.95 8.33
C PRO A 223 -18.69 -0.47 6.88
N ALA A 224 -17.66 0.31 6.47
CA ALA A 224 -17.52 0.77 5.09
C ALA A 224 -17.25 -0.38 4.11
N MET A 225 -16.45 -1.36 4.50
CA MET A 225 -16.19 -2.56 3.71
C MET A 225 -17.43 -3.47 3.63
N CYS A 226 -18.17 -3.62 4.73
CA CYS A 226 -19.43 -4.39 4.75
C CYS A 226 -20.50 -3.76 3.87
N ALA A 227 -20.62 -2.43 3.86
CA ALA A 227 -21.60 -1.71 3.05
C ALA A 227 -21.42 -1.97 1.55
N LEU A 228 -20.19 -2.03 1.05
CA LEU A 228 -19.90 -2.38 -0.35
C LEU A 228 -20.51 -3.73 -0.74
N LEU A 229 -20.41 -4.72 0.13
CA LEU A 229 -20.98 -6.05 -0.13
C LEU A 229 -22.51 -6.03 -0.10
N ASP A 230 -23.11 -5.33 0.86
CA ASP A 230 -24.57 -5.25 0.99
C ASP A 230 -25.21 -4.52 -0.22
N GLU A 231 -24.62 -3.41 -0.68
CA GLU A 231 -25.07 -2.70 -1.88
C GLU A 231 -25.03 -3.61 -3.11
N THR A 232 -24.01 -4.44 -3.24
CA THR A 232 -23.83 -5.38 -4.36
C THR A 232 -24.82 -6.52 -4.32
N LEU A 233 -25.04 -7.10 -3.14
CA LEU A 233 -25.94 -8.24 -2.99
C LEU A 233 -27.42 -7.85 -2.94
N ALA A 234 -27.76 -6.59 -2.65
CA ALA A 234 -29.14 -6.14 -2.55
C ALA A 234 -29.98 -6.37 -3.84
N PRO A 235 -29.48 -6.08 -5.06
CA PRO A 235 -30.21 -6.38 -6.30
C PRO A 235 -30.40 -7.89 -6.52
N ILE A 236 -29.35 -8.67 -6.27
CA ILE A 236 -29.36 -10.14 -6.45
C ILE A 236 -30.36 -10.78 -5.46
N ARG A 237 -30.33 -10.37 -4.20
CA ARG A 237 -31.27 -10.84 -3.16
C ARG A 237 -32.73 -10.47 -3.50
N ARG A 238 -32.98 -9.32 -4.12
CA ARG A 238 -34.32 -8.92 -4.59
C ARG A 238 -34.81 -9.77 -5.75
N ALA A 239 -33.93 -10.10 -6.70
CA ALA A 239 -34.28 -10.92 -7.87
C ALA A 239 -34.54 -12.39 -7.49
N THR A 240 -33.88 -12.91 -6.45
CA THR A 240 -34.04 -14.31 -5.98
C THR A 240 -35.12 -14.49 -4.91
N ARG A 241 -35.77 -13.40 -4.47
CA ARG A 241 -36.86 -13.49 -3.51
C ARG A 241 -38.09 -14.12 -4.18
N PRO A 242 -38.57 -15.31 -3.74
CA PRO A 242 -39.74 -15.92 -4.33
C PRO A 242 -40.93 -14.96 -4.17
N ALA A 243 -41.70 -14.79 -5.26
CA ALA A 243 -42.92 -13.99 -5.22
C ALA A 243 -43.81 -14.46 -4.06
N PRO A 244 -44.44 -13.53 -3.31
CA PRO A 244 -45.34 -13.92 -2.22
C PRO A 244 -46.42 -14.82 -2.80
N GLN A 245 -46.49 -16.06 -2.35
CA GLN A 245 -47.56 -16.97 -2.72
C GLN A 245 -48.87 -16.31 -2.35
N ARG A 246 -49.68 -15.90 -3.36
CA ARG A 246 -51.05 -15.48 -3.16
C ARG A 246 -51.72 -16.65 -2.46
N ARG A 247 -52.05 -16.49 -1.18
CA ARG A 247 -52.99 -17.39 -0.51
C ARG A 247 -54.26 -17.38 -1.34
N ALA A 248 -54.51 -18.51 -2.01
CA ALA A 248 -55.83 -18.75 -2.61
C ALA A 248 -56.83 -18.71 -1.50
N ASP A 249 -57.62 -17.67 -1.49
CA ASP A 249 -58.78 -17.51 -0.59
C ASP A 249 -59.79 -18.60 -1.00
N ARG A 250 -59.76 -19.71 -0.30
CA ARG A 250 -60.80 -20.72 -0.39
C ARG A 250 -62.02 -20.17 0.35
N SER A 251 -62.77 -19.34 -0.33
CA SER A 251 -64.13 -19.04 0.05
C SER A 251 -64.96 -20.32 -0.06
N ASN A 252 -65.16 -20.94 1.07
CA ASN A 252 -65.99 -22.13 1.22
C ASN A 252 -67.46 -21.73 1.11
N GLY A 253 -68.00 -21.85 -0.08
CA GLY A 253 -69.45 -21.78 -0.34
C GLY A 253 -70.13 -22.98 0.31
N ARG A 254 -70.89 -22.72 1.34
CA ARG A 254 -71.76 -23.67 2.02
C ARG A 254 -73.06 -23.82 1.25
N PRO A 255 -73.52 -25.03 0.86
CA PRO A 255 -74.96 -25.27 0.63
C PRO A 255 -75.59 -25.87 1.85
N ALA A 256 -76.75 -25.30 2.23
CA ALA A 256 -77.63 -25.78 3.27
C ALA A 256 -78.49 -26.95 2.78
N GLY A 257 -78.84 -27.86 3.71
CA GLY A 257 -80.14 -28.56 3.61
C GLY A 257 -80.09 -30.08 3.74
N SER A 258 -80.73 -30.47 4.83
CA SER A 258 -81.59 -31.62 5.09
C SER A 258 -81.09 -32.81 5.90
N THR A 259 -81.55 -32.88 7.17
CA THR A 259 -81.74 -34.07 7.98
C THR A 259 -82.84 -35.00 7.38
N PRO A 260 -82.94 -36.36 7.67
CA PRO A 260 -83.35 -36.81 9.00
C PRO A 260 -82.83 -38.19 9.51
N ARG A 261 -82.95 -38.37 10.83
CA ARG A 261 -83.21 -39.56 11.65
C ARG A 261 -82.32 -40.78 11.67
N GLY A 262 -81.92 -41.12 12.87
CA GLY A 262 -81.23 -42.29 13.41
C GLY A 262 -82.08 -43.61 13.36
N PRO A 263 -81.88 -44.72 14.16
CA PRO A 263 -81.12 -44.82 15.44
C PRO A 263 -80.28 -46.11 15.57
N THR A 264 -79.76 -46.35 16.73
CA THR A 264 -79.35 -47.59 17.43
C THR A 264 -77.85 -47.93 17.49
N ALA A 265 -77.42 -47.90 18.73
CA ALA A 265 -76.29 -48.66 19.31
C ALA A 265 -76.63 -50.17 19.39
N PRO A 266 -75.75 -51.12 19.74
CA PRO A 266 -74.86 -51.08 20.92
C PRO A 266 -73.52 -51.88 20.78
N THR A 267 -72.71 -51.72 21.81
CA THR A 267 -71.95 -52.76 22.57
C THR A 267 -70.47 -53.03 22.23
N THR A 268 -69.64 -52.66 23.15
CA THR A 268 -68.34 -53.13 23.52
C THR A 268 -68.21 -54.66 23.65
N PRO A 269 -67.10 -55.39 23.73
CA PRO A 269 -66.02 -55.10 24.73
C PRO A 269 -64.55 -55.31 24.31
N HIS A 270 -63.68 -54.78 25.13
CA HIS A 270 -62.28 -55.21 25.41
C HIS A 270 -62.21 -56.75 25.76
N PRO A 271 -61.03 -57.46 25.85
CA PRO A 271 -59.65 -57.02 26.16
C PRO A 271 -58.52 -57.88 25.49
N ARG A 272 -57.30 -57.42 25.44
CA ARG A 272 -56.10 -57.81 26.19
C ARG A 272 -54.90 -57.04 25.63
#